data_b1c5acfd5cca1f1919d310d24302fa22
#
_entry.id   b1c5acfd5cca1f1919d310d24302fa22
#
_cell.length_a   1.000
_cell.length_b   1.000
_cell.length_c   1.000
_cell.angle_alpha   90.00
_cell.angle_beta   90.00
_cell.angle_gamma   90.00
#
_symmetry.space_group_name_H-M   'P 1'
#
loop_
_entity.id
_entity.type
_entity.pdbx_description
1 polymer ?
#
loop_
_entity_poly.entity_id
_entity_poly.type
_entity_poly.pdbx_seq_one_letter_code
_entity_poly.pdbx_strand_id
1 'polypeptide(L)'
;MLRIIIMYKKFIYLPILLLFFGCSENISPVDSGLTEKIFHFGNGSEPQGIDPHIVTGVPEHHILISLCEGLTTANPNGGPNLAGAAESWTISDDGREYIFNLNKNGKWSNGDPVTADDFVWSWKRILTASLGSQYPDMLYYLVGASDYHNGITDDFDTVGVKAVDKYTLKVNLISPTPFFLGLLSHYSTWPVHKETVLKFGDIDDRNGEWTRPGNFVCNGPFKLKSWELNSRIVVERNPNYWDASTVSLNEMHFYPVSNVMTEDRMFRAGSASLNINFALSKMSYIY
;
A
#
# COMPACT_ATOMS: atom_id res chain seq x y z
N MET A 1 40.16 -21.54 -90.93
CA MET A 1 38.97 -20.84 -90.60
C MET A 1 38.69 -21.12 -89.12
N LEU A 2 39.27 -20.30 -88.20
CA LEU A 2 39.30 -20.57 -86.79
C LEU A 2 38.32 -19.55 -86.07
N ARG A 3 37.23 -20.08 -85.47
CA ARG A 3 36.33 -19.23 -84.69
C ARG A 3 36.77 -19.28 -83.23
N ILE A 4 37.19 -18.17 -82.74
CA ILE A 4 37.54 -17.92 -81.33
C ILE A 4 36.24 -17.69 -80.58
N ILE A 5 35.95 -18.59 -79.63
CA ILE A 5 34.83 -18.42 -78.67
C ILE A 5 35.39 -17.70 -77.48
N ILE A 6 34.93 -16.44 -77.29
CA ILE A 6 35.21 -15.64 -76.09
C ILE A 6 34.19 -16.02 -75.01
N MET A 7 34.62 -16.72 -73.97
CA MET A 7 33.82 -16.99 -72.81
C MET A 7 33.83 -15.76 -71.83
N TYR A 8 32.72 -15.04 -71.76
CA TYR A 8 32.51 -14.03 -70.71
C TYR A 8 32.26 -14.71 -69.36
N LYS A 9 33.22 -14.64 -68.43
CA LYS A 9 32.98 -14.95 -67.02
C LYS A 9 32.15 -13.81 -66.39
N LYS A 10 30.87 -14.06 -66.16
CA LYS A 10 30.05 -13.18 -65.30
C LYS A 10 30.47 -13.36 -63.85
N PHE A 11 31.15 -12.39 -63.28
CA PHE A 11 31.34 -12.28 -61.83
C PHE A 11 30.00 -11.90 -61.21
N ILE A 12 29.36 -12.83 -60.54
CA ILE A 12 28.21 -12.59 -59.70
C ILE A 12 28.74 -12.03 -58.37
N TYR A 13 28.64 -10.70 -58.22
CA TYR A 13 28.80 -10.06 -56.91
C TYR A 13 27.58 -10.41 -56.06
N LEU A 14 27.71 -11.33 -55.12
CA LEU A 14 26.76 -11.62 -54.08
C LEU A 14 26.92 -10.52 -52.99
N PRO A 15 25.96 -9.61 -52.77
CA PRO A 15 26.10 -8.69 -51.67
C PRO A 15 25.96 -9.51 -50.38
N ILE A 16 27.06 -9.57 -49.59
CA ILE A 16 27.05 -10.08 -48.22
C ILE A 16 26.24 -9.04 -47.42
N LEU A 17 24.95 -9.36 -47.21
CA LEU A 17 24.08 -8.62 -46.30
C LEU A 17 24.58 -8.94 -44.88
N LEU A 18 25.45 -8.08 -44.33
CA LEU A 18 25.83 -8.08 -42.93
C LEU A 18 24.57 -7.75 -42.12
N LEU A 19 23.83 -8.77 -41.69
CA LEU A 19 22.84 -8.67 -40.65
C LEU A 19 23.60 -8.31 -39.35
N PHE A 20 23.67 -7.04 -39.07
CA PHE A 20 23.94 -6.55 -37.71
C PHE A 20 22.77 -7.03 -36.84
N PHE A 21 22.87 -8.21 -36.29
CA PHE A 21 22.15 -8.55 -35.07
C PHE A 21 22.72 -7.62 -33.99
N GLY A 22 22.12 -6.45 -33.87
CA GLY A 22 22.28 -5.67 -32.66
C GLY A 22 21.81 -6.56 -31.52
N CYS A 23 22.73 -7.07 -30.72
CA CYS A 23 22.39 -7.50 -29.36
C CYS A 23 21.84 -6.24 -28.68
N SER A 24 20.53 -6.06 -28.66
CA SER A 24 19.94 -5.20 -27.67
C SER A 24 20.27 -5.88 -26.34
N GLU A 25 21.11 -5.26 -25.55
CA GLU A 25 21.27 -5.67 -24.16
C GLU A 25 19.86 -5.67 -23.57
N ASN A 26 19.36 -6.86 -23.22
CA ASN A 26 18.10 -6.99 -22.51
C ASN A 26 18.30 -6.40 -21.12
N ILE A 27 18.09 -5.10 -21.00
CA ILE A 27 18.12 -4.39 -19.71
C ILE A 27 17.06 -5.05 -18.83
N SER A 28 17.46 -5.50 -17.65
CA SER A 28 16.53 -6.12 -16.72
C SER A 28 15.46 -5.12 -16.24
N PRO A 29 14.26 -5.54 -15.83
CA PRO A 29 13.26 -4.66 -15.24
C PRO A 29 13.81 -3.84 -14.06
N VAL A 30 14.69 -4.42 -13.23
CA VAL A 30 15.32 -3.71 -12.11
C VAL A 30 16.27 -2.63 -12.61
N ASP A 31 17.09 -2.91 -13.63
CA ASP A 31 18.04 -1.91 -14.17
C ASP A 31 17.31 -0.76 -14.86
N SER A 32 16.27 -1.05 -15.64
CA SER A 32 15.41 0.00 -16.22
C SER A 32 14.66 0.77 -15.12
N GLY A 33 14.21 0.07 -14.08
CA GLY A 33 13.53 0.63 -12.92
C GLY A 33 14.37 1.65 -12.16
N LEU A 34 15.69 1.50 -12.12
CA LEU A 34 16.57 2.50 -11.52
C LEU A 34 16.46 3.87 -12.22
N THR A 35 16.36 3.88 -13.54
CA THR A 35 16.23 5.10 -14.32
C THR A 35 14.79 5.65 -14.27
N GLU A 36 13.81 4.77 -14.36
CA GLU A 36 12.39 5.12 -14.37
C GLU A 36 11.83 5.36 -12.98
N LYS A 37 12.62 5.08 -11.92
CA LYS A 37 12.23 5.14 -10.49
C LYS A 37 11.06 4.20 -10.19
N ILE A 38 11.16 2.97 -10.67
CA ILE A 38 10.19 1.89 -10.45
C ILE A 38 10.83 0.86 -9.51
N PHE A 39 10.13 0.50 -8.44
CA PHE A 39 10.55 -0.54 -7.51
C PHE A 39 9.79 -1.85 -7.78
N HIS A 40 10.50 -2.94 -8.00
CA HIS A 40 9.96 -4.26 -8.28
C HIS A 40 10.03 -5.14 -7.04
N PHE A 41 8.88 -5.53 -6.49
CA PHE A 41 8.77 -6.19 -5.20
C PHE A 41 8.09 -7.56 -5.30
N GLY A 42 8.78 -8.62 -4.83
CA GLY A 42 8.17 -9.94 -4.63
C GLY A 42 7.26 -9.91 -3.42
N ASN A 43 5.96 -10.10 -3.63
CA ASN A 43 4.93 -9.87 -2.61
C ASN A 43 4.41 -11.16 -1.96
N GLY A 44 5.01 -12.31 -2.25
CA GLY A 44 4.51 -13.60 -1.77
C GLY A 44 3.25 -14.05 -2.50
N SER A 45 2.16 -14.29 -1.81
CA SER A 45 0.91 -14.74 -2.44
C SER A 45 0.09 -13.60 -3.04
N GLU A 46 -0.86 -13.95 -3.92
CA GLU A 46 -1.90 -13.03 -4.37
C GLU A 46 -2.70 -12.52 -3.17
N PRO A 47 -2.87 -11.19 -2.99
CA PRO A 47 -3.68 -10.65 -1.91
C PRO A 47 -5.16 -10.97 -2.12
N GLN A 48 -5.88 -11.23 -1.04
CA GLN A 48 -7.33 -11.50 -1.08
C GLN A 48 -8.15 -10.24 -1.34
N GLY A 49 -7.59 -9.08 -1.06
CA GLY A 49 -8.19 -7.77 -1.20
C GLY A 49 -7.26 -6.69 -0.66
N ILE A 50 -7.72 -5.44 -0.66
CA ILE A 50 -7.01 -4.31 -0.04
C ILE A 50 -7.96 -3.41 0.76
N ASP A 51 -9.07 -3.95 1.27
CA ASP A 51 -9.86 -3.27 2.29
C ASP A 51 -9.14 -3.38 3.65
N PRO A 52 -8.60 -2.27 4.19
CA PRO A 52 -7.77 -2.33 5.40
C PRO A 52 -8.54 -2.80 6.64
N HIS A 53 -9.88 -2.73 6.63
CA HIS A 53 -10.72 -3.16 7.75
C HIS A 53 -11.09 -4.65 7.70
N ILE A 54 -10.78 -5.36 6.60
CA ILE A 54 -11.18 -6.76 6.39
C ILE A 54 -9.98 -7.69 6.25
N VAL A 55 -8.93 -7.26 5.52
CA VAL A 55 -7.79 -8.12 5.21
C VAL A 55 -6.87 -8.36 6.41
N THR A 56 -6.12 -9.49 6.38
CA THR A 56 -5.29 -9.92 7.51
C THR A 56 -3.88 -10.36 7.10
N GLY A 57 -3.60 -10.39 5.80
CA GLY A 57 -2.38 -10.98 5.26
C GLY A 57 -1.19 -10.02 5.19
N VAL A 58 0.01 -10.60 5.17
CA VAL A 58 1.27 -9.86 4.93
C VAL A 58 1.34 -9.29 3.51
N PRO A 59 0.90 -10.01 2.45
CA PRO A 59 0.86 -9.46 1.10
C PRO A 59 -0.02 -8.21 0.98
N GLU A 60 -1.15 -8.19 1.67
CA GLU A 60 -2.06 -7.05 1.76
C GLU A 60 -1.41 -5.88 2.48
N HIS A 61 -0.73 -6.16 3.60
CA HIS A 61 -0.03 -5.15 4.39
C HIS A 61 1.01 -4.40 3.55
N HIS A 62 1.85 -5.11 2.78
CA HIS A 62 2.87 -4.47 1.94
C HIS A 62 2.28 -3.49 0.93
N ILE A 63 1.12 -3.79 0.39
CA ILE A 63 0.43 -2.92 -0.57
C ILE A 63 -0.21 -1.74 0.17
N LEU A 64 -0.90 -2.02 1.28
CA LEU A 64 -1.60 -1.00 2.06
C LEU A 64 -0.68 0.08 2.62
N ILE A 65 0.53 -0.27 3.11
CA ILE A 65 1.50 0.72 3.59
C ILE A 65 2.03 1.64 2.48
N SER A 66 1.90 1.26 1.22
CA SER A 66 2.22 2.15 0.10
C SER A 66 1.05 3.06 -0.28
N LEU A 67 -0.18 2.60 -0.07
CA LEU A 67 -1.40 3.28 -0.53
C LEU A 67 -2.00 4.21 0.53
N CYS A 68 -1.92 3.85 1.80
CA CYS A 68 -2.67 4.50 2.88
C CYS A 68 -1.76 4.86 4.05
N GLU A 69 -2.23 5.78 4.89
CA GLU A 69 -1.52 6.27 6.05
C GLU A 69 -2.48 6.44 7.23
N GLY A 70 -2.03 6.03 8.43
CA GLY A 70 -2.75 6.21 9.69
C GLY A 70 -2.49 7.55 10.36
N LEU A 71 -3.03 7.75 11.57
CA LEU A 71 -2.69 8.91 12.40
C LEU A 71 -1.19 9.00 12.68
N THR A 72 -0.58 7.83 12.94
CA THR A 72 0.86 7.69 13.15
C THR A 72 1.43 6.64 12.22
N THR A 73 2.74 6.69 11.96
CA THR A 73 3.47 5.69 11.21
C THR A 73 4.54 5.03 12.07
N ALA A 74 4.86 3.77 11.77
CA ALA A 74 5.95 3.07 12.43
C ALA A 74 7.30 3.72 12.06
N ASN A 75 8.17 3.89 13.05
CA ASN A 75 9.52 4.40 12.81
C ASN A 75 10.39 3.27 12.22
N PRO A 76 10.90 3.39 10.99
CA PRO A 76 11.70 2.35 10.35
C PRO A 76 13.05 2.10 11.06
N ASN A 77 13.51 3.06 11.87
CA ASN A 77 14.73 2.94 12.66
C ASN A 77 14.47 2.42 14.09
N GLY A 78 13.23 2.04 14.41
CA GLY A 78 12.79 1.72 15.77
C GLY A 78 12.58 2.98 16.62
N GLY A 79 12.01 2.78 17.83
CA GLY A 79 11.69 3.88 18.73
C GLY A 79 10.27 4.41 18.58
N PRO A 80 10.00 5.64 19.01
CA PRO A 80 8.66 6.21 19.01
C PRO A 80 8.06 6.31 17.58
N ASN A 81 6.75 6.14 17.48
CA ASN A 81 6.02 6.36 16.23
C ASN A 81 6.23 7.79 15.71
N LEU A 82 6.27 7.90 14.39
CA LEU A 82 6.37 9.17 13.68
C LEU A 82 4.98 9.71 13.36
N ALA A 83 4.92 11.00 13.02
CA ALA A 83 3.75 11.64 12.45
C ALA A 83 3.33 10.94 11.14
N GLY A 84 2.03 10.86 10.93
CA GLY A 84 1.39 10.41 9.71
C GLY A 84 0.33 11.43 9.29
N ALA A 85 -0.92 11.03 9.15
CA ALA A 85 -2.03 11.95 8.90
C ALA A 85 -2.21 12.98 10.04
N ALA A 86 -1.79 12.63 11.28
CA ALA A 86 -1.65 13.60 12.36
C ALA A 86 -0.24 14.22 12.34
N GLU A 87 -0.15 15.54 12.25
CA GLU A 87 1.14 16.25 12.34
C GLU A 87 1.68 16.32 13.78
N SER A 88 0.78 16.24 14.78
CA SER A 88 1.12 16.29 16.20
C SER A 88 -0.01 15.72 17.07
N TRP A 89 0.32 15.40 18.31
CA TRP A 89 -0.67 15.00 19.31
C TRP A 89 -0.24 15.43 20.72
N THR A 90 -1.21 15.55 21.61
CA THR A 90 -0.99 15.73 23.04
C THR A 90 -1.65 14.56 23.80
N ILE A 91 -1.09 14.25 24.97
CA ILE A 91 -1.58 13.19 25.85
C ILE A 91 -1.83 13.83 27.21
N SER A 92 -2.97 13.56 27.82
CA SER A 92 -3.29 14.03 29.19
C SER A 92 -2.35 13.43 30.23
N ASP A 93 -2.23 14.09 31.37
CA ASP A 93 -1.34 13.64 32.47
C ASP A 93 -1.69 12.24 32.97
N ASP A 94 -2.96 11.83 32.89
CA ASP A 94 -3.43 10.50 33.28
C ASP A 94 -3.30 9.47 32.14
N GLY A 95 -2.78 9.86 30.96
CA GLY A 95 -2.51 9.00 29.82
C GLY A 95 -3.75 8.43 29.11
N ARG A 96 -4.95 8.99 29.35
CA ARG A 96 -6.20 8.48 28.80
C ARG A 96 -6.80 9.29 27.68
N GLU A 97 -6.47 10.58 27.58
CA GLU A 97 -6.98 11.45 26.52
C GLU A 97 -5.86 11.78 25.55
N TYR A 98 -6.16 11.60 24.27
CA TYR A 98 -5.29 12.00 23.16
C TYR A 98 -6.01 13.03 22.31
N ILE A 99 -5.33 14.12 21.98
CA ILE A 99 -5.79 15.10 21.01
C ILE A 99 -4.82 15.07 19.83
N PHE A 100 -5.30 14.61 18.68
CA PHE A 100 -4.52 14.58 17.44
C PHE A 100 -4.85 15.81 16.60
N ASN A 101 -3.82 16.53 16.16
CA ASN A 101 -3.95 17.61 15.19
C ASN A 101 -3.59 17.04 13.81
N LEU A 102 -4.56 16.98 12.91
CA LEU A 102 -4.37 16.47 11.57
C LEU A 102 -3.63 17.49 10.70
N ASN A 103 -2.84 16.97 9.76
CA ASN A 103 -2.17 17.80 8.77
C ASN A 103 -3.21 18.43 7.84
N LYS A 104 -3.32 19.77 7.87
CA LYS A 104 -4.27 20.54 7.06
C LYS A 104 -4.03 20.44 5.55
N ASN A 105 -2.83 19.98 5.14
CA ASN A 105 -2.49 19.68 3.75
C ASN A 105 -2.81 18.23 3.38
N GLY A 106 -3.24 17.40 4.35
CA GLY A 106 -3.62 16.00 4.13
C GLY A 106 -4.78 15.90 3.14
N LYS A 107 -4.57 15.11 2.09
CA LYS A 107 -5.56 14.89 1.03
C LYS A 107 -5.66 13.41 0.70
N TRP A 108 -6.85 13.02 0.36
CA TRP A 108 -7.12 11.78 -0.34
C TRP A 108 -6.57 11.83 -1.78
N SER A 109 -6.36 10.68 -2.39
CA SER A 109 -5.80 10.58 -3.75
C SER A 109 -6.71 11.21 -4.83
N ASN A 110 -7.99 11.41 -4.54
CA ASN A 110 -8.95 12.14 -5.39
C ASN A 110 -8.91 13.66 -5.18
N GLY A 111 -8.15 14.16 -4.18
CA GLY A 111 -7.98 15.57 -3.87
C GLY A 111 -8.84 16.10 -2.72
N ASP A 112 -9.79 15.33 -2.21
CA ASP A 112 -10.59 15.70 -1.05
C ASP A 112 -9.70 15.84 0.20
N PRO A 113 -10.02 16.72 1.16
CA PRO A 113 -9.26 16.85 2.37
C PRO A 113 -9.44 15.65 3.29
N VAL A 114 -8.37 15.20 3.96
CA VAL A 114 -8.46 14.24 5.07
C VAL A 114 -8.87 14.98 6.33
N THR A 115 -9.91 14.50 7.00
CA THR A 115 -10.54 15.17 8.14
C THR A 115 -10.67 14.27 9.37
N ALA A 116 -10.94 14.85 10.53
CA ALA A 116 -11.19 14.09 11.74
C ALA A 116 -12.45 13.19 11.62
N ASP A 117 -13.45 13.63 10.86
CA ASP A 117 -14.66 12.84 10.62
C ASP A 117 -14.37 11.56 9.83
N ASP A 118 -13.35 11.56 8.97
CA ASP A 118 -12.93 10.35 8.25
C ASP A 118 -12.46 9.25 9.21
N PHE A 119 -11.72 9.61 10.25
CA PHE A 119 -11.29 8.68 11.30
C PHE A 119 -12.46 8.21 12.15
N VAL A 120 -13.35 9.11 12.56
CA VAL A 120 -14.55 8.77 13.34
C VAL A 120 -15.41 7.75 12.57
N TRP A 121 -15.68 8.02 11.29
CA TRP A 121 -16.47 7.14 10.45
C TRP A 121 -15.77 5.79 10.20
N SER A 122 -14.45 5.81 9.97
CA SER A 122 -13.66 4.60 9.70
C SER A 122 -13.61 3.70 10.93
N TRP A 123 -13.48 4.27 12.12
CA TRP A 123 -13.51 3.51 13.36
C TRP A 123 -14.92 2.99 13.70
N LYS A 124 -15.96 3.73 13.30
CA LYS A 124 -17.33 3.17 13.33
C LYS A 124 -17.44 1.97 12.42
N ARG A 125 -16.89 2.05 11.19
CA ARG A 125 -16.94 0.96 10.22
C ARG A 125 -16.26 -0.31 10.74
N ILE A 126 -15.04 -0.25 11.23
CA ILE A 126 -14.32 -1.43 11.74
C ILE A 126 -14.99 -2.02 12.98
N LEU A 127 -15.62 -1.19 13.81
CA LEU A 127 -16.38 -1.62 15.00
C LEU A 127 -17.81 -2.07 14.68
N THR A 128 -18.29 -1.90 13.44
CA THR A 128 -19.59 -2.44 13.02
C THR A 128 -19.49 -3.96 12.91
N ALA A 129 -20.17 -4.70 13.79
CA ALA A 129 -20.04 -6.15 13.91
C ALA A 129 -20.35 -6.91 12.62
N SER A 130 -21.34 -6.45 11.83
CA SER A 130 -21.74 -7.07 10.55
C SER A 130 -20.66 -6.96 9.47
N LEU A 131 -19.71 -6.03 9.56
CA LEU A 131 -18.54 -5.99 8.69
C LEU A 131 -17.67 -7.23 8.84
N GLY A 132 -17.64 -7.84 10.04
CA GLY A 132 -16.85 -9.04 10.32
C GLY A 132 -15.33 -8.79 10.19
N SER A 133 -14.87 -7.62 10.61
CA SER A 133 -13.44 -7.31 10.75
C SER A 133 -12.76 -8.33 11.66
N GLN A 134 -11.49 -8.63 11.40
CA GLN A 134 -10.70 -9.53 12.25
C GLN A 134 -9.93 -8.78 13.34
N TYR A 135 -9.86 -7.45 13.28
CA TYR A 135 -9.06 -6.60 14.19
C TYR A 135 -9.86 -5.49 14.89
N PRO A 136 -11.15 -5.65 15.25
CA PRO A 136 -11.90 -4.62 15.96
C PRO A 136 -11.33 -4.40 17.38
N ASP A 137 -10.70 -5.42 17.96
CA ASP A 137 -10.06 -5.42 19.28
C ASP A 137 -8.90 -4.44 19.37
N MET A 138 -8.28 -4.04 18.27
CA MET A 138 -7.29 -2.95 18.24
C MET A 138 -7.85 -1.61 18.73
N LEU A 139 -9.17 -1.41 18.62
CA LEU A 139 -9.87 -0.23 19.10
C LEU A 139 -10.61 -0.43 20.43
N TYR A 140 -10.56 -1.62 21.05
CA TYR A 140 -11.22 -1.87 22.33
C TYR A 140 -10.61 -1.12 23.52
N TYR A 141 -9.46 -0.50 23.30
CA TYR A 141 -8.86 0.44 24.28
C TYR A 141 -9.64 1.74 24.39
N LEU A 142 -10.47 2.09 23.42
CA LEU A 142 -11.35 3.26 23.45
C LEU A 142 -12.53 2.99 24.40
N VAL A 143 -12.94 4.00 25.13
CA VAL A 143 -14.19 3.96 25.91
C VAL A 143 -15.34 3.51 25.00
N GLY A 144 -16.17 2.58 25.47
CA GLY A 144 -17.38 2.13 24.78
C GLY A 144 -17.19 1.32 23.49
N ALA A 145 -15.96 1.19 22.95
CA ALA A 145 -15.75 0.54 21.64
C ALA A 145 -16.12 -0.95 21.66
N SER A 146 -15.74 -1.68 22.72
CA SER A 146 -16.13 -3.09 22.89
C SER A 146 -17.64 -3.25 23.03
N ASP A 147 -18.30 -2.37 23.77
CA ASP A 147 -19.75 -2.43 23.99
C ASP A 147 -20.51 -2.18 22.69
N TYR A 148 -20.05 -1.21 21.87
CA TYR A 148 -20.60 -0.95 20.55
C TYR A 148 -20.43 -2.16 19.62
N HIS A 149 -19.19 -2.69 19.52
CA HIS A 149 -18.92 -3.84 18.65
C HIS A 149 -19.72 -5.08 19.03
N ASN A 150 -19.88 -5.35 20.33
CA ASN A 150 -20.63 -6.53 20.81
C ASN A 150 -22.15 -6.33 20.87
N GLY A 151 -22.65 -5.19 20.41
CA GLY A 151 -24.10 -4.92 20.35
C GLY A 151 -24.75 -4.68 21.73
N ILE A 152 -23.96 -4.31 22.74
CA ILE A 152 -24.47 -3.88 24.06
C ILE A 152 -25.13 -2.49 23.90
N THR A 153 -24.59 -1.67 23.03
CA THR A 153 -25.19 -0.40 22.58
C THR A 153 -25.10 -0.29 21.05
N ASP A 154 -26.08 0.36 20.43
CA ASP A 154 -26.08 0.75 19.01
C ASP A 154 -25.69 2.22 18.81
N ASP A 155 -25.51 2.95 19.91
CA ASP A 155 -25.13 4.35 19.90
C ASP A 155 -23.60 4.51 19.81
N PHE A 156 -23.10 4.86 18.61
CA PHE A 156 -21.68 5.10 18.40
C PHE A 156 -21.15 6.36 19.12
N ASP A 157 -22.02 7.31 19.47
CA ASP A 157 -21.60 8.53 20.20
C ASP A 157 -21.08 8.21 21.62
N THR A 158 -21.32 6.99 22.12
CA THR A 158 -20.75 6.47 23.37
C THR A 158 -19.29 6.02 23.23
N VAL A 159 -18.79 5.87 22.00
CA VAL A 159 -17.41 5.48 21.75
C VAL A 159 -16.47 6.67 21.93
N GLY A 160 -15.35 6.44 22.60
CA GLY A 160 -14.37 7.45 22.97
C GLY A 160 -13.57 8.03 21.79
N VAL A 161 -14.22 8.35 20.68
CA VAL A 161 -13.62 9.03 19.53
C VAL A 161 -14.55 10.13 19.04
N LYS A 162 -14.00 11.33 18.79
CA LYS A 162 -14.81 12.49 18.35
C LYS A 162 -13.99 13.46 17.52
N ALA A 163 -14.54 13.92 16.41
CA ALA A 163 -14.06 15.08 15.71
C ALA A 163 -14.48 16.34 16.52
N VAL A 164 -13.50 17.06 17.06
CA VAL A 164 -13.72 18.33 17.79
C VAL A 164 -13.95 19.44 16.79
N ASP A 165 -13.19 19.43 15.73
CA ASP A 165 -13.34 20.24 14.55
C ASP A 165 -12.81 19.46 13.33
N LYS A 166 -12.77 20.09 12.17
CA LYS A 166 -12.37 19.45 10.90
C LYS A 166 -11.02 18.74 10.97
N TYR A 167 -10.09 19.23 11.78
CA TYR A 167 -8.69 18.73 11.82
C TYR A 167 -8.24 18.35 13.22
N THR A 168 -9.15 18.31 14.20
CA THR A 168 -8.83 17.93 15.57
C THR A 168 -9.64 16.71 15.96
N LEU A 169 -8.95 15.59 16.16
CA LEU A 169 -9.53 14.32 16.61
C LEU A 169 -9.21 14.12 18.09
N LYS A 170 -10.25 13.93 18.91
CA LYS A 170 -10.13 13.59 20.32
C LYS A 170 -10.40 12.09 20.50
N VAL A 171 -9.55 11.44 21.29
CA VAL A 171 -9.68 10.02 21.64
C VAL A 171 -9.60 9.86 23.16
N ASN A 172 -10.55 9.10 23.73
CA ASN A 172 -10.58 8.76 25.15
C ASN A 172 -10.42 7.26 25.34
N LEU A 173 -9.43 6.86 26.14
CA LEU A 173 -9.13 5.48 26.46
C LEU A 173 -9.73 5.05 27.81
N ILE A 174 -10.04 3.77 27.94
CA ILE A 174 -10.52 3.15 29.19
C ILE A 174 -9.45 3.27 30.28
N SER A 175 -8.18 3.09 29.92
CA SER A 175 -7.02 3.13 30.79
C SER A 175 -5.79 3.66 30.07
N PRO A 176 -4.75 4.13 30.80
CA PRO A 176 -3.49 4.50 30.18
C PRO A 176 -2.92 3.35 29.33
N THR A 177 -2.65 3.61 28.06
CA THR A 177 -2.18 2.58 27.11
C THR A 177 -0.92 3.08 26.40
N PRO A 178 0.28 2.85 26.95
CA PRO A 178 1.55 3.39 26.42
C PRO A 178 1.85 3.01 24.97
N PHE A 179 1.34 1.88 24.51
CA PHE A 179 1.52 1.38 23.13
C PHE A 179 0.41 1.81 22.16
N PHE A 180 -0.51 2.66 22.59
CA PHE A 180 -1.68 3.07 21.76
C PHE A 180 -1.26 3.68 20.42
N LEU A 181 -0.25 4.55 20.39
CA LEU A 181 0.28 5.11 19.14
C LEU A 181 0.78 4.02 18.19
N GLY A 182 1.36 2.93 18.74
CA GLY A 182 1.79 1.78 17.95
C GLY A 182 0.61 1.05 17.30
N LEU A 183 -0.53 0.91 18.00
CA LEU A 183 -1.75 0.33 17.42
C LEU A 183 -2.26 1.17 16.25
N LEU A 184 -2.16 2.49 16.34
CA LEU A 184 -2.62 3.41 15.28
C LEU A 184 -1.76 3.39 14.02
N SER A 185 -0.59 2.75 14.05
CA SER A 185 0.23 2.50 12.85
C SER A 185 -0.16 1.22 12.10
N HIS A 186 -1.09 0.41 12.63
CA HIS A 186 -1.60 -0.77 11.96
C HIS A 186 -2.74 -0.42 11.00
N TYR A 187 -2.70 -0.98 9.80
CA TYR A 187 -3.62 -0.64 8.70
C TYR A 187 -5.12 -0.77 9.06
N SER A 188 -5.48 -1.66 9.98
CA SER A 188 -6.87 -1.83 10.41
C SER A 188 -7.48 -0.61 11.11
N THR A 189 -6.63 0.30 11.60
CA THR A 189 -7.06 1.55 12.27
C THR A 189 -7.01 2.77 11.33
N TRP A 190 -6.55 2.57 10.08
CA TRP A 190 -6.41 3.67 9.14
C TRP A 190 -7.75 4.14 8.58
N PRO A 191 -7.84 5.40 8.13
CA PRO A 191 -9.07 5.90 7.58
C PRO A 191 -9.33 5.34 6.18
N VAL A 192 -10.60 5.19 5.84
CA VAL A 192 -11.08 4.90 4.48
C VAL A 192 -12.00 6.02 4.01
N HIS A 193 -11.99 6.31 2.72
CA HIS A 193 -12.77 7.40 2.15
C HIS A 193 -14.26 7.04 2.13
N LYS A 194 -15.01 7.64 3.05
CA LYS A 194 -16.43 7.34 3.31
C LYS A 194 -17.29 7.37 2.04
N GLU A 195 -17.17 8.44 1.26
CA GLU A 195 -17.97 8.65 0.06
C GLU A 195 -17.70 7.58 -1.00
N THR A 196 -16.43 7.12 -1.09
CA THR A 196 -16.08 6.04 -2.01
C THR A 196 -16.67 4.71 -1.54
N VAL A 197 -16.57 4.38 -0.25
CA VAL A 197 -17.18 3.15 0.28
C VAL A 197 -18.68 3.15 0.03
N LEU A 198 -19.39 4.22 0.44
CA LEU A 198 -20.83 4.34 0.35
C LEU A 198 -21.37 4.45 -1.10
N LYS A 199 -20.52 4.77 -2.06
CA LYS A 199 -20.88 4.74 -3.48
C LYS A 199 -21.07 3.32 -4.00
N PHE A 200 -20.42 2.33 -3.41
CA PHE A 200 -20.41 0.95 -3.89
C PHE A 200 -21.14 -0.03 -2.96
N GLY A 201 -21.56 0.40 -1.78
CA GLY A 201 -22.27 -0.41 -0.82
C GLY A 201 -22.53 0.29 0.50
N ASP A 202 -23.03 -0.43 1.48
CA ASP A 202 -23.21 0.07 2.84
C ASP A 202 -21.91 0.03 3.65
N ILE A 203 -21.94 0.55 4.88
CA ILE A 203 -20.78 0.63 5.78
C ILE A 203 -20.14 -0.75 6.03
N ASP A 204 -20.92 -1.80 6.00
CA ASP A 204 -20.52 -3.19 6.28
C ASP A 204 -20.46 -4.06 5.01
N ASP A 205 -20.57 -3.46 3.82
CA ASP A 205 -20.43 -4.21 2.57
C ASP A 205 -19.00 -4.71 2.38
N ARG A 206 -18.87 -6.00 2.08
CA ARG A 206 -17.61 -6.73 1.88
C ARG A 206 -17.28 -6.99 0.41
N ASN A 207 -18.12 -6.58 -0.54
CA ASN A 207 -17.97 -6.91 -1.96
C ASN A 207 -16.73 -6.29 -2.61
N GLY A 208 -16.13 -5.28 -1.98
CA GLY A 208 -14.81 -4.77 -2.34
C GLY A 208 -14.72 -4.00 -3.66
N GLU A 209 -15.84 -3.64 -4.27
CA GLU A 209 -15.83 -2.87 -5.52
C GLU A 209 -15.16 -1.50 -5.37
N TRP A 210 -15.26 -0.89 -4.21
CA TRP A 210 -14.61 0.38 -3.91
C TRP A 210 -13.07 0.28 -3.85
N THR A 211 -12.51 -0.94 -3.67
CA THR A 211 -11.05 -1.19 -3.63
C THR A 211 -10.47 -1.56 -4.98
N ARG A 212 -11.26 -1.55 -6.06
CA ARG A 212 -10.78 -1.88 -7.41
C ARG A 212 -9.97 -0.73 -8.03
N PRO A 213 -9.05 -1.03 -8.97
CA PRO A 213 -8.38 0.00 -9.76
C PRO A 213 -9.37 0.99 -10.37
N GLY A 214 -9.08 2.29 -10.25
CA GLY A 214 -9.96 3.37 -10.69
C GLY A 214 -11.02 3.81 -9.67
N ASN A 215 -11.32 2.98 -8.65
CA ASN A 215 -12.27 3.32 -7.59
C ASN A 215 -11.56 3.64 -6.27
N PHE A 216 -10.45 2.93 -5.98
CA PHE A 216 -9.77 2.99 -4.69
C PHE A 216 -9.20 4.38 -4.41
N VAL A 217 -9.67 4.99 -3.33
CA VAL A 217 -9.22 6.30 -2.83
C VAL A 217 -8.58 6.09 -1.47
N CYS A 218 -7.30 6.48 -1.34
CA CYS A 218 -6.57 6.43 -0.08
C CYS A 218 -5.67 7.66 0.08
N ASN A 219 -5.09 7.83 1.26
CA ASN A 219 -4.41 9.09 1.67
C ASN A 219 -2.88 8.99 1.72
N GLY A 220 -2.30 7.88 1.23
CA GLY A 220 -0.86 7.63 1.31
C GLY A 220 -0.05 8.10 0.10
N PRO A 221 1.26 7.74 0.06
CA PRO A 221 2.22 8.24 -0.94
C PRO A 221 1.98 7.72 -2.37
N PHE A 222 1.26 6.61 -2.52
CA PHE A 222 0.90 6.04 -3.82
C PHE A 222 -0.61 5.85 -3.95
N LYS A 223 -1.08 5.66 -5.17
CA LYS A 223 -2.46 5.29 -5.52
C LYS A 223 -2.46 4.05 -6.40
N LEU A 224 -3.50 3.23 -6.30
CA LEU A 224 -3.65 2.02 -7.08
C LEU A 224 -3.84 2.36 -8.55
N LYS A 225 -2.94 1.86 -9.41
CA LYS A 225 -2.97 2.06 -10.87
C LYS A 225 -3.62 0.88 -11.58
N SER A 226 -3.15 -0.34 -11.32
CA SER A 226 -3.69 -1.55 -11.93
C SER A 226 -3.53 -2.76 -11.03
N TRP A 227 -4.38 -3.76 -11.25
CA TRP A 227 -4.32 -5.06 -10.60
C TRP A 227 -4.64 -6.15 -11.61
N GLU A 228 -3.62 -6.85 -12.05
CA GLU A 228 -3.70 -8.01 -12.93
C GLU A 228 -3.55 -9.27 -12.08
N LEU A 229 -4.64 -10.00 -11.88
CA LEU A 229 -4.69 -11.20 -11.01
C LEU A 229 -3.59 -12.20 -11.35
N ASN A 230 -2.88 -12.68 -10.33
CA ASN A 230 -1.75 -13.62 -10.42
C ASN A 230 -0.58 -13.15 -11.31
N SER A 231 -0.54 -11.88 -11.64
CA SER A 231 0.49 -11.27 -12.47
C SER A 231 1.19 -10.14 -11.75
N ARG A 232 0.50 -9.02 -11.54
CA ARG A 232 1.13 -7.82 -11.01
C ARG A 232 0.10 -6.82 -10.47
N ILE A 233 0.44 -6.19 -9.35
CA ILE A 233 -0.25 -5.02 -8.84
C ILE A 233 0.69 -3.84 -9.00
N VAL A 234 0.20 -2.75 -9.59
CA VAL A 234 0.97 -1.52 -9.81
C VAL A 234 0.35 -0.39 -9.01
N VAL A 235 1.19 0.28 -8.25
CA VAL A 235 0.84 1.55 -7.60
C VAL A 235 1.72 2.65 -8.18
N GLU A 236 1.15 3.84 -8.37
CA GLU A 236 1.85 5.02 -8.90
C GLU A 236 1.85 6.16 -7.88
N ARG A 237 2.84 7.05 -7.96
CA ARG A 237 2.96 8.20 -7.06
C ARG A 237 1.65 8.98 -6.97
N ASN A 238 1.24 9.30 -5.74
CA ASN A 238 0.11 10.16 -5.46
C ASN A 238 0.55 11.63 -5.38
N PRO A 239 0.21 12.49 -6.35
CA PRO A 239 0.61 13.89 -6.31
C PRO A 239 -0.12 14.69 -5.24
N ASN A 240 -1.23 14.16 -4.70
CA ASN A 240 -2.02 14.79 -3.65
C ASN A 240 -1.53 14.43 -2.22
N TYR A 241 -0.57 13.50 -2.10
CA TYR A 241 0.00 13.17 -0.79
C TYR A 241 0.66 14.39 -0.16
N TRP A 242 0.41 14.63 1.12
CA TRP A 242 0.88 15.84 1.81
C TRP A 242 2.41 15.99 1.78
N ASP A 243 3.15 14.88 1.75
CA ASP A 243 4.62 14.85 1.67
C ASP A 243 5.12 14.28 0.33
N ALA A 244 4.40 14.52 -0.75
CA ALA A 244 4.73 14.03 -2.09
C ALA A 244 6.14 14.44 -2.56
N SER A 245 6.70 15.51 -2.00
CA SER A 245 8.05 16.00 -2.34
C SER A 245 9.16 15.04 -1.92
N THR A 246 8.96 14.25 -0.87
CA THR A 246 9.94 13.27 -0.38
C THR A 246 9.83 11.91 -1.08
N VAL A 247 8.73 11.66 -1.80
CA VAL A 247 8.51 10.40 -2.53
C VAL A 247 9.37 10.36 -3.78
N SER A 248 10.43 9.58 -3.76
CA SER A 248 11.40 9.50 -4.86
C SER A 248 10.98 8.55 -5.99
N LEU A 249 10.18 7.51 -5.70
CA LEU A 249 9.70 6.54 -6.67
C LEU A 249 8.52 7.08 -7.49
N ASN A 250 8.43 6.67 -8.74
CA ASN A 250 7.28 6.92 -9.60
C ASN A 250 6.24 5.82 -9.48
N GLU A 251 6.68 4.55 -9.39
CA GLU A 251 5.82 3.38 -9.29
C GLU A 251 6.44 2.32 -8.36
N MET A 252 5.57 1.46 -7.82
CA MET A 252 5.97 0.19 -7.23
C MET A 252 5.14 -0.93 -7.88
N HIS A 253 5.82 -2.02 -8.25
CA HIS A 253 5.23 -3.19 -8.86
C HIS A 253 5.33 -4.36 -7.90
N PHE A 254 4.19 -4.89 -7.46
CA PHE A 254 4.10 -6.03 -6.57
C PHE A 254 3.79 -7.29 -7.37
N TYR A 255 4.63 -8.31 -7.23
CA TYR A 255 4.49 -9.60 -7.93
C TYR A 255 4.04 -10.67 -6.94
N PRO A 256 2.85 -11.27 -7.12
CA PRO A 256 2.35 -12.33 -6.27
C PRO A 256 3.02 -13.67 -6.62
N VAL A 257 4.16 -13.93 -6.02
CA VAL A 257 4.98 -15.15 -6.26
C VAL A 257 5.12 -15.93 -4.97
N SER A 258 4.25 -16.91 -4.74
CA SER A 258 4.25 -17.73 -3.53
C SER A 258 5.39 -18.75 -3.46
N ASN A 259 5.97 -19.13 -4.61
CA ASN A 259 7.08 -20.08 -4.66
C ASN A 259 8.41 -19.37 -4.46
N VAL A 260 9.07 -19.61 -3.31
CA VAL A 260 10.35 -19.00 -2.93
C VAL A 260 11.45 -19.21 -3.97
N MET A 261 11.51 -20.39 -4.63
CA MET A 261 12.53 -20.66 -5.65
C MET A 261 12.28 -19.86 -6.94
N THR A 262 11.01 -19.60 -7.26
CA THR A 262 10.65 -18.74 -8.40
C THR A 262 11.00 -17.29 -8.09
N GLU A 263 10.70 -16.83 -6.89
CA GLU A 263 11.06 -15.48 -6.42
C GLU A 263 12.58 -15.27 -6.43
N ASP A 264 13.37 -16.26 -5.97
CA ASP A 264 14.84 -16.22 -6.07
C ASP A 264 15.33 -16.12 -7.53
N ARG A 265 14.72 -16.88 -8.45
CA ARG A 265 15.06 -16.76 -9.88
C ARG A 265 14.74 -15.38 -10.44
N MET A 266 13.59 -14.79 -10.07
CA MET A 266 13.23 -13.44 -10.49
C MET A 266 14.23 -12.41 -9.96
N PHE A 267 14.65 -12.54 -8.70
CA PHE A 267 15.68 -11.67 -8.12
C PHE A 267 17.01 -11.79 -8.89
N ARG A 268 17.50 -13.01 -9.11
CA ARG A 268 18.75 -13.26 -9.87
C ARG A 268 18.69 -12.81 -11.32
N ALA A 269 17.50 -12.85 -11.93
CA ALA A 269 17.27 -12.37 -13.29
C ALA A 269 17.07 -10.85 -13.39
N GLY A 270 17.11 -10.12 -12.26
CA GLY A 270 16.82 -8.69 -12.22
C GLY A 270 15.36 -8.35 -12.50
N SER A 271 14.44 -9.31 -12.31
CA SER A 271 13.00 -9.09 -12.48
C SER A 271 12.32 -8.59 -11.20
N ALA A 272 12.98 -8.73 -10.03
CA ALA A 272 12.53 -8.18 -8.76
C ALA A 272 13.74 -7.60 -8.00
N SER A 273 13.51 -6.46 -7.32
CA SER A 273 14.55 -5.74 -6.57
C SER A 273 14.77 -6.31 -5.16
N LEU A 274 13.76 -6.95 -4.59
CA LEU A 274 13.78 -7.49 -3.23
C LEU A 274 13.01 -8.80 -3.17
N ASN A 275 13.58 -9.75 -2.42
CA ASN A 275 12.99 -11.04 -2.09
C ASN A 275 13.04 -11.24 -0.56
N ILE A 276 11.94 -10.96 0.14
CA ILE A 276 11.87 -11.08 1.61
C ILE A 276 11.92 -12.55 2.04
N ASN A 277 11.21 -13.43 1.35
CA ASN A 277 11.12 -14.85 1.74
C ASN A 277 12.46 -15.57 1.58
N PHE A 278 13.22 -15.21 0.55
CA PHE A 278 14.54 -15.77 0.30
C PHE A 278 15.56 -15.35 1.38
N ALA A 279 15.57 -14.07 1.77
CA ALA A 279 16.46 -13.58 2.81
C ALA A 279 16.28 -14.35 4.12
N LEU A 280 15.03 -14.62 4.52
CA LEU A 280 14.72 -15.39 5.73
C LEU A 280 15.12 -16.86 5.62
N SER A 281 14.91 -17.50 4.46
CA SER A 281 15.24 -18.92 4.24
C SER A 281 16.74 -19.19 4.15
N LYS A 282 17.54 -18.21 3.73
CA LYS A 282 19.00 -18.32 3.58
C LYS A 282 19.78 -17.87 4.81
N MET A 283 19.18 -17.15 5.75
CA MET A 283 19.85 -16.80 7.01
C MET A 283 20.33 -18.01 7.81
N SER A 284 19.69 -19.18 7.64
CA SER A 284 20.11 -20.43 8.26
C SER A 284 21.40 -21.05 7.66
N TYR A 285 21.92 -20.54 6.55
CA TYR A 285 23.13 -21.03 5.88
C TYR A 285 24.34 -20.08 5.99
N ILE A 286 24.20 -18.96 6.72
CA ILE A 286 25.25 -17.94 6.86
C ILE A 286 25.93 -18.02 8.25
N TYR A 287 25.50 -18.95 9.12
CA TYR A 287 26.14 -19.23 10.42
C TYR A 287 26.89 -20.55 10.40
#